data_0a3ae4d4059f19eb0b677e587f6d0853
#
_entry.id   0a3ae4d4059f19eb0b677e587f6d0853
#
_cell.length_a   1.000
_cell.length_b   1.000
_cell.length_c   1.000
_cell.angle_alpha   90.00
_cell.angle_beta   90.00
_cell.angle_gamma   90.00
#
_symmetry.space_group_name_H-M   'P 1'
#
loop_
_entity.id
_entity.type
_entity.pdbx_description
1 polymer ?
#
loop_
_entity_poly.entity_id
_entity_poly.type
_entity_poly.pdbx_seq_one_letter_code
_entity_poly.pdbx_strand_id
1 'polypeptide(L)'
;MRMTDNTILITGGTSGIGRALAEALHDRGNRVIVTGRRQDLLESIAAGRPGIVGMHLDLGDPHSLTRLASDVRGRFPDLNVLIANAGISRTEDIASGDWKVAEAEAIVQTNILGVLRVIAAFLPTLRKQRQAAIMATSSALAFVPRADFATYCASKAFLHSWLVSLRHQLRTLPVEVLELSPPYVQTELTGTAQAADPRAMPLGSYISEVMAMLEHGNHPRGELLLERDQARRWAERDGTYDNMFAAINRA
;
A
#
# COMPACT_ATOMS: atom_id res chain seq x y z
N MET A 1 -13.23 2.51 8.56
CA MET A 1 -13.27 3.93 8.12
C MET A 1 -14.60 4.23 7.47
N ARG A 2 -15.05 5.51 7.41
CA ARG A 2 -16.24 5.86 6.61
C ARG A 2 -15.93 5.76 5.12
N MET A 3 -16.94 5.56 4.29
CA MET A 3 -16.74 5.46 2.83
C MET A 3 -16.90 6.79 2.10
N THR A 4 -17.46 7.80 2.76
CA THR A 4 -17.72 9.15 2.23
C THR A 4 -17.20 10.22 3.18
N ASP A 5 -17.12 11.45 2.70
CA ASP A 5 -16.79 12.65 3.49
C ASP A 5 -15.43 12.57 4.21
N ASN A 6 -14.46 11.90 3.62
CA ASN A 6 -13.09 11.88 4.11
C ASN A 6 -12.20 12.82 3.30
N THR A 7 -11.12 13.28 3.94
CA THR A 7 -9.95 13.83 3.26
C THR A 7 -8.85 12.77 3.33
N ILE A 8 -8.47 12.24 2.19
CA ILE A 8 -7.62 11.04 2.03
C ILE A 8 -6.30 11.41 1.38
N LEU A 9 -5.18 11.02 1.97
CA LEU A 9 -3.86 11.08 1.35
C LEU A 9 -3.41 9.68 0.93
N ILE A 10 -3.07 9.52 -0.37
CA ILE A 10 -2.60 8.23 -0.93
C ILE A 10 -1.19 8.40 -1.47
N THR A 11 -0.22 7.67 -0.93
CA THR A 11 1.12 7.64 -1.50
C THR A 11 1.21 6.63 -2.66
N GLY A 12 1.96 6.99 -3.72
CA GLY A 12 2.01 6.16 -4.92
C GLY A 12 0.66 6.11 -5.67
N GLY A 13 -0.09 7.22 -5.65
CA GLY A 13 -1.42 7.32 -6.26
C GLY A 13 -1.42 7.62 -7.75
N THR A 14 -0.27 7.60 -8.44
CA THR A 14 -0.18 7.96 -9.88
C THR A 14 -0.38 6.78 -10.83
N SER A 15 -0.35 5.54 -10.34
CA SER A 15 -0.52 4.32 -11.16
C SER A 15 -0.99 3.13 -10.31
N GLY A 16 -1.35 2.04 -10.97
CA GLY A 16 -1.68 0.75 -10.36
C GLY A 16 -2.76 0.84 -9.27
N ILE A 17 -2.59 0.08 -8.20
CA ILE A 17 -3.54 -0.02 -7.10
C ILE A 17 -3.81 1.35 -6.45
N GLY A 18 -2.76 2.15 -6.22
CA GLY A 18 -2.92 3.46 -5.58
C GLY A 18 -3.79 4.42 -6.39
N ARG A 19 -3.61 4.47 -7.72
CA ARG A 19 -4.45 5.27 -8.60
C ARG A 19 -5.89 4.77 -8.62
N ALA A 20 -6.08 3.48 -8.79
CA ALA A 20 -7.41 2.90 -8.87
C ALA A 20 -8.21 3.04 -7.55
N LEU A 21 -7.53 2.94 -6.39
CA LEU A 21 -8.14 3.28 -5.09
C LEU A 21 -8.48 4.77 -4.99
N ALA A 22 -7.59 5.66 -5.45
CA ALA A 22 -7.84 7.10 -5.44
C ALA A 22 -9.10 7.45 -6.23
N GLU A 23 -9.23 6.90 -7.44
CA GLU A 23 -10.37 7.09 -8.30
C GLU A 23 -11.66 6.52 -7.67
N ALA A 24 -11.63 5.29 -7.17
CA ALA A 24 -12.78 4.63 -6.55
C ALA A 24 -13.26 5.33 -5.27
N LEU A 25 -12.34 5.85 -4.45
CA LEU A 25 -12.68 6.60 -3.24
C LEU A 25 -13.20 8.00 -3.58
N HIS A 26 -12.61 8.67 -4.59
CA HIS A 26 -13.09 9.96 -5.08
C HIS A 26 -14.52 9.86 -5.61
N ASP A 27 -14.85 8.82 -6.39
CA ASP A 27 -16.17 8.60 -6.96
C ASP A 27 -17.26 8.38 -5.88
N ARG A 28 -16.86 8.12 -4.63
CA ARG A 28 -17.73 8.06 -3.44
C ARG A 28 -17.84 9.40 -2.68
N GLY A 29 -17.35 10.49 -3.26
CA GLY A 29 -17.49 11.83 -2.67
C GLY A 29 -16.41 12.17 -1.62
N ASN A 30 -15.28 11.46 -1.61
CA ASN A 30 -14.14 11.83 -0.77
C ASN A 30 -13.26 12.88 -1.47
N ARG A 31 -12.62 13.74 -0.69
CA ARG A 31 -11.51 14.57 -1.15
C ARG A 31 -10.25 13.73 -1.16
N VAL A 32 -9.58 13.60 -2.31
CA VAL A 32 -8.42 12.71 -2.45
C VAL A 32 -7.17 13.50 -2.85
N ILE A 33 -6.10 13.29 -2.10
CA ILE A 33 -4.76 13.79 -2.38
C ILE A 33 -3.92 12.61 -2.82
N VAL A 34 -3.39 12.64 -4.03
CA VAL A 34 -2.48 11.60 -4.54
C VAL A 34 -1.06 12.13 -4.57
N THR A 35 -0.10 11.27 -4.23
CA THR A 35 1.30 11.66 -4.32
C THR A 35 2.13 10.70 -5.15
N GLY A 36 3.20 11.22 -5.75
CA GLY A 36 4.15 10.48 -6.55
C GLY A 36 5.30 11.36 -7.03
N ARG A 37 6.26 10.76 -7.73
CA ARG A 37 7.45 11.45 -8.26
C ARG A 37 7.21 12.08 -9.64
N ARG A 38 6.30 11.49 -10.43
CA ARG A 38 6.04 11.87 -11.83
C ARG A 38 5.02 12.99 -11.88
N GLN A 39 5.49 14.19 -12.18
CA GLN A 39 4.67 15.40 -12.18
C GLN A 39 3.58 15.36 -13.26
N ASP A 40 3.93 14.87 -14.46
CA ASP A 40 3.02 14.68 -15.60
C ASP A 40 1.80 13.82 -15.25
N LEU A 41 2.03 12.74 -14.51
CA LEU A 41 0.94 11.84 -14.06
C LEU A 41 0.09 12.46 -12.93
N LEU A 42 0.69 13.25 -12.05
CA LEU A 42 -0.04 13.99 -11.02
C LEU A 42 -0.97 15.03 -11.65
N GLU A 43 -0.51 15.75 -12.67
CA GLU A 43 -1.30 16.70 -13.43
C GLU A 43 -2.41 16.00 -14.23
N SER A 44 -2.09 14.89 -14.88
CA SER A 44 -3.05 14.12 -15.67
C SER A 44 -4.22 13.58 -14.81
N ILE A 45 -3.94 13.04 -13.62
CA ILE A 45 -5.00 12.52 -12.75
C ILE A 45 -5.86 13.66 -12.19
N ALA A 46 -5.26 14.80 -11.84
CA ALA A 46 -5.98 15.97 -11.36
C ALA A 46 -6.85 16.60 -12.44
N ALA A 47 -6.36 16.66 -13.68
CA ALA A 47 -7.13 17.17 -14.82
C ALA A 47 -8.31 16.24 -15.19
N GLY A 48 -8.11 14.93 -15.12
CA GLY A 48 -9.12 13.94 -15.44
C GLY A 48 -10.23 13.79 -14.39
N ARG A 49 -9.98 14.22 -13.15
CA ARG A 49 -10.94 14.10 -12.02
C ARG A 49 -10.89 15.33 -11.12
N PRO A 50 -11.72 16.36 -11.41
CA PRO A 50 -11.84 17.53 -10.56
C PRO A 50 -12.15 17.16 -9.12
N GLY A 51 -11.29 17.57 -8.17
CA GLY A 51 -11.38 17.18 -6.74
C GLY A 51 -10.28 16.24 -6.29
N ILE A 52 -9.55 15.58 -7.19
CA ILE A 52 -8.28 14.94 -6.88
C ILE A 52 -7.17 15.98 -6.95
N VAL A 53 -6.33 16.03 -5.92
CA VAL A 53 -5.18 16.93 -5.84
C VAL A 53 -3.89 16.14 -5.97
N GLY A 54 -3.07 16.46 -6.99
CA GLY A 54 -1.74 15.90 -7.16
C GLY A 54 -0.70 16.68 -6.34
N MET A 55 0.14 16.00 -5.57
CA MET A 55 1.25 16.61 -4.82
C MET A 55 2.51 15.76 -4.97
N HIS A 56 3.66 16.42 -5.15
CA HIS A 56 4.94 15.73 -5.31
C HIS A 56 5.39 15.06 -4.02
N LEU A 57 5.84 13.80 -4.11
CA LEU A 57 6.51 13.08 -3.04
C LEU A 57 7.55 12.11 -3.61
N ASP A 58 8.78 12.27 -3.16
CA ASP A 58 9.83 11.26 -3.29
C ASP A 58 10.18 10.72 -1.91
N LEU A 59 9.91 9.42 -1.68
CA LEU A 59 10.23 8.74 -0.40
C LEU A 59 11.72 8.51 -0.20
N GLY A 60 12.54 8.66 -1.25
CA GLY A 60 14.00 8.66 -1.16
C GLY A 60 14.57 9.99 -0.67
N ASP A 61 13.81 11.10 -0.76
CA ASP A 61 14.21 12.42 -0.28
C ASP A 61 13.47 12.80 1.02
N PRO A 62 14.15 12.81 2.18
CA PRO A 62 13.53 13.22 3.44
C PRO A 62 12.93 14.63 3.43
N HIS A 63 13.53 15.56 2.67
CA HIS A 63 13.03 16.93 2.54
C HIS A 63 11.72 17.00 1.74
N SER A 64 11.54 16.09 0.78
CA SER A 64 10.28 15.98 0.02
C SER A 64 9.10 15.69 0.95
N LEU A 65 9.25 14.75 1.88
CA LEU A 65 8.20 14.44 2.85
C LEU A 65 7.94 15.59 3.82
N THR A 66 8.99 16.30 4.26
CA THR A 66 8.83 17.45 5.17
C THR A 66 8.03 18.57 4.51
N ARG A 67 8.33 18.89 3.25
CA ARG A 67 7.56 19.87 2.45
C ARG A 67 6.11 19.43 2.30
N LEU A 68 5.88 18.19 1.83
CA LEU A 68 4.54 17.64 1.68
C LEU A 68 3.73 17.73 2.98
N ALA A 69 4.31 17.31 4.10
CA ALA A 69 3.61 17.31 5.39
C ALA A 69 3.27 18.73 5.86
N SER A 70 4.10 19.72 5.56
CA SER A 70 3.80 21.14 5.84
C SER A 70 2.62 21.62 4.98
N ASP A 71 2.67 21.37 3.68
CA ASP A 71 1.64 21.81 2.72
C ASP A 71 0.29 21.15 3.00
N VAL A 72 0.30 19.83 3.29
CA VAL A 72 -0.94 19.09 3.61
C VAL A 72 -1.55 19.62 4.91
N ARG A 73 -0.76 19.86 5.96
CA ARG A 73 -1.29 20.42 7.20
C ARG A 73 -1.90 21.81 7.03
N GLY A 74 -1.32 22.64 6.16
CA GLY A 74 -1.84 23.98 5.87
C GLY A 74 -3.10 23.98 5.01
N ARG A 75 -3.19 23.11 4.02
CA ARG A 75 -4.27 23.08 3.03
C ARG A 75 -5.40 22.11 3.38
N PHE A 76 -5.11 21.04 4.14
CA PHE A 76 -6.03 19.94 4.44
C PHE A 76 -5.95 19.58 5.94
N PRO A 77 -6.29 20.51 6.85
CA PRO A 77 -6.24 20.27 8.30
C PRO A 77 -7.23 19.19 8.76
N ASP A 78 -8.20 18.87 7.92
CA ASP A 78 -9.22 17.84 8.09
C ASP A 78 -8.78 16.46 7.58
N LEU A 79 -7.51 16.29 7.16
CA LEU A 79 -6.98 14.98 6.77
C LEU A 79 -7.26 13.93 7.85
N ASN A 80 -8.03 12.91 7.47
CA ASN A 80 -8.45 11.84 8.38
C ASN A 80 -8.16 10.42 7.89
N VAL A 81 -7.72 10.25 6.63
CA VAL A 81 -7.32 8.94 6.10
C VAL A 81 -5.96 9.03 5.43
N LEU A 82 -5.06 8.14 5.80
CA LEU A 82 -3.75 7.95 5.18
C LEU A 82 -3.67 6.56 4.57
N ILE A 83 -3.40 6.49 3.27
CA ILE A 83 -3.12 5.23 2.56
C ILE A 83 -1.65 5.22 2.13
N ALA A 84 -0.82 4.52 2.89
CA ALA A 84 0.60 4.31 2.59
C ALA A 84 0.73 3.15 1.59
N ASN A 85 0.58 3.46 0.30
CA ASN A 85 0.56 2.47 -0.78
C ASN A 85 1.85 2.45 -1.61
N ALA A 86 2.62 3.52 -1.65
CA ALA A 86 3.86 3.58 -2.43
C ALA A 86 4.79 2.42 -2.10
N GLY A 87 5.32 1.78 -3.14
CA GLY A 87 6.27 0.68 -3.01
C GLY A 87 6.92 0.36 -4.35
N ILE A 88 8.06 -0.33 -4.27
CA ILE A 88 8.80 -0.85 -5.43
C ILE A 88 9.07 -2.34 -5.25
N SER A 89 9.26 -3.03 -6.36
CA SER A 89 9.64 -4.43 -6.40
C SER A 89 10.72 -4.63 -7.46
N ARG A 90 11.67 -5.52 -7.19
CA ARG A 90 12.73 -5.94 -8.11
C ARG A 90 12.93 -7.43 -7.97
N THR A 91 13.26 -8.08 -9.06
CA THR A 91 13.75 -9.46 -9.03
C THR A 91 15.19 -9.48 -8.54
N GLU A 92 15.53 -10.50 -7.77
CA GLU A 92 16.86 -10.69 -7.19
C GLU A 92 17.35 -12.10 -7.53
N ASP A 93 18.52 -12.19 -8.15
CA ASP A 93 19.24 -13.44 -8.34
C ASP A 93 20.51 -13.43 -7.48
N ILE A 94 20.35 -13.80 -6.21
CA ILE A 94 21.44 -13.78 -5.22
C ILE A 94 22.48 -14.87 -5.54
N ALA A 95 22.08 -15.92 -6.24
CA ALA A 95 22.96 -17.05 -6.59
C ALA A 95 23.87 -16.75 -7.81
N SER A 96 23.53 -15.76 -8.64
CA SER A 96 24.29 -15.44 -9.85
C SER A 96 25.73 -14.93 -9.61
N GLY A 97 26.02 -14.47 -8.37
CA GLY A 97 27.28 -13.82 -8.05
C GLY A 97 27.36 -12.33 -8.42
N ASP A 98 26.40 -11.82 -9.19
CA ASP A 98 26.33 -10.40 -9.62
C ASP A 98 25.29 -9.59 -8.81
N TRP A 99 24.69 -10.18 -7.79
CA TRP A 99 23.71 -9.50 -6.94
C TRP A 99 24.28 -8.24 -6.29
N LYS A 100 23.54 -7.15 -6.39
CA LYS A 100 23.93 -5.85 -5.84
C LYS A 100 22.98 -5.44 -4.72
N VAL A 101 23.51 -5.21 -3.54
CA VAL A 101 22.77 -4.77 -2.35
C VAL A 101 21.98 -3.47 -2.57
N ALA A 102 22.41 -2.61 -3.50
CA ALA A 102 21.76 -1.33 -3.78
C ALA A 102 20.27 -1.47 -4.16
N GLU A 103 19.88 -2.56 -4.85
CA GLU A 103 18.48 -2.84 -5.17
C GLU A 103 17.67 -3.18 -3.90
N ALA A 104 18.27 -3.97 -3.01
CA ALA A 104 17.67 -4.29 -1.71
C ALA A 104 17.54 -3.04 -0.83
N GLU A 105 18.57 -2.19 -0.78
CA GLU A 105 18.56 -0.92 -0.06
C GLU A 105 17.45 0.01 -0.55
N ALA A 106 17.25 0.12 -1.88
CA ALA A 106 16.18 0.91 -2.47
C ALA A 106 14.79 0.39 -2.05
N ILE A 107 14.60 -0.94 -2.01
CA ILE A 107 13.37 -1.57 -1.54
C ILE A 107 13.14 -1.27 -0.06
N VAL A 108 14.13 -1.44 0.80
CA VAL A 108 14.06 -1.13 2.24
C VAL A 108 13.74 0.34 2.47
N GLN A 109 14.44 1.24 1.76
CA GLN A 109 14.24 2.69 1.86
C GLN A 109 12.81 3.09 1.49
N THR A 110 12.25 2.51 0.44
CA THR A 110 10.91 2.88 -0.04
C THR A 110 9.82 2.14 0.74
N ASN A 111 9.90 0.81 0.82
CA ASN A 111 8.80 -0.02 1.31
C ASN A 111 8.73 -0.07 2.84
N ILE A 112 9.84 0.14 3.54
CA ILE A 112 9.89 0.13 5.00
C ILE A 112 10.03 1.56 5.52
N LEU A 113 11.20 2.17 5.36
CA LEU A 113 11.48 3.48 5.96
C LEU A 113 10.55 4.57 5.42
N GLY A 114 10.21 4.53 4.14
CA GLY A 114 9.27 5.45 3.52
C GLY A 114 7.89 5.37 4.16
N VAL A 115 7.36 4.17 4.37
CA VAL A 115 6.06 3.97 5.03
C VAL A 115 6.07 4.45 6.47
N LEU A 116 7.11 4.08 7.24
CA LEU A 116 7.26 4.52 8.64
C LEU A 116 7.30 6.05 8.75
N ARG A 117 8.11 6.71 7.90
CA ARG A 117 8.25 8.16 7.87
C ARG A 117 6.94 8.87 7.52
N VAL A 118 6.21 8.36 6.52
CA VAL A 118 4.90 8.90 6.13
C VAL A 118 3.91 8.79 7.28
N ILE A 119 3.81 7.64 7.93
CA ILE A 119 2.91 7.45 9.07
C ILE A 119 3.31 8.38 10.22
N ALA A 120 4.60 8.48 10.55
CA ALA A 120 5.09 9.38 11.59
C ALA A 120 4.77 10.85 11.31
N ALA A 121 4.88 11.30 10.06
CA ALA A 121 4.61 12.67 9.66
C ALA A 121 3.13 13.07 9.78
N PHE A 122 2.19 12.13 9.52
CA PHE A 122 0.76 12.41 9.49
C PHE A 122 -0.01 11.93 10.73
N LEU A 123 0.51 11.00 11.52
CA LEU A 123 -0.12 10.49 12.74
C LEU A 123 -0.55 11.62 13.71
N PRO A 124 0.23 12.70 13.94
CA PRO A 124 -0.22 13.80 14.79
C PRO A 124 -1.49 14.50 14.31
N THR A 125 -1.69 14.58 12.98
CA THR A 125 -2.90 15.14 12.36
C THR A 125 -4.08 14.18 12.50
N LEU A 126 -3.87 12.89 12.21
CA LEU A 126 -4.88 11.85 12.28
C LEU A 126 -5.43 11.68 13.70
N ARG A 127 -4.58 11.75 14.73
CA ARG A 127 -4.97 11.63 16.14
C ARG A 127 -5.90 12.74 16.62
N LYS A 128 -5.94 13.88 15.94
CA LYS A 128 -6.82 15.02 16.26
C LYS A 128 -8.22 14.88 15.67
N GLN A 129 -8.40 13.95 14.73
CA GLN A 129 -9.69 13.74 14.08
C GLN A 129 -10.62 12.91 14.98
N ARG A 130 -11.92 13.11 14.85
CA ARG A 130 -12.94 12.32 15.57
C ARG A 130 -12.91 10.85 15.18
N GLN A 131 -12.56 10.59 13.92
CA GLN A 131 -12.41 9.26 13.33
C GLN A 131 -11.37 9.35 12.22
N ALA A 132 -10.34 8.54 12.31
CA ALA A 132 -9.28 8.47 11.32
C ALA A 132 -8.94 7.03 10.97
N ALA A 133 -8.23 6.86 9.84
CA ALA A 133 -7.71 5.56 9.44
C ALA A 133 -6.29 5.68 8.86
N ILE A 134 -5.48 4.69 9.15
CA ILE A 134 -4.21 4.41 8.46
C ILE A 134 -4.37 3.08 7.74
N MET A 135 -4.15 3.07 6.43
CA MET A 135 -4.06 1.86 5.64
C MET A 135 -2.66 1.76 5.06
N ALA A 136 -2.01 0.59 5.14
CA ALA A 136 -0.73 0.36 4.48
C ALA A 136 -0.80 -0.88 3.59
N THR A 137 -0.18 -0.79 2.40
CA THR A 137 -0.19 -1.86 1.41
C THR A 137 0.98 -2.81 1.65
N SER A 138 0.69 -4.00 2.20
CA SER A 138 1.60 -5.14 2.26
C SER A 138 1.53 -5.98 0.97
N SER A 139 1.39 -7.27 1.07
CA SER A 139 1.20 -8.20 -0.05
C SER A 139 0.82 -9.58 0.49
N ALA A 140 0.14 -10.40 -0.29
CA ALA A 140 0.00 -11.82 -0.01
C ALA A 140 1.37 -12.55 0.06
N LEU A 141 2.42 -11.99 -0.57
CA LEU A 141 3.80 -12.47 -0.46
C LEU A 141 4.46 -12.17 0.90
N ALA A 142 3.80 -11.43 1.79
CA ALA A 142 4.23 -11.29 3.19
C ALA A 142 4.11 -12.61 3.98
N PHE A 143 3.27 -13.53 3.54
CA PHE A 143 2.95 -14.77 4.23
C PHE A 143 3.72 -15.98 3.70
N VAL A 144 3.82 -16.11 2.38
CA VAL A 144 4.63 -17.12 1.71
C VAL A 144 5.41 -16.44 0.60
N PRO A 145 6.74 -16.32 0.71
CA PRO A 145 7.54 -15.50 -0.20
C PRO A 145 7.82 -16.20 -1.53
N ARG A 146 8.00 -15.40 -2.58
CA ARG A 146 8.67 -15.80 -3.81
C ARG A 146 10.17 -15.60 -3.66
N ALA A 147 10.95 -16.62 -4.00
CA ALA A 147 12.40 -16.61 -3.82
C ALA A 147 13.11 -15.54 -4.67
N ASP A 148 12.61 -15.31 -5.89
CA ASP A 148 13.13 -14.32 -6.83
C ASP A 148 12.75 -12.85 -6.49
N PHE A 149 12.02 -12.61 -5.38
CA PHE A 149 11.68 -11.29 -4.85
C PHE A 149 12.00 -11.20 -3.35
N ALA A 150 13.17 -11.72 -2.94
CA ALA A 150 13.51 -11.94 -1.54
C ALA A 150 13.33 -10.68 -0.67
N THR A 151 13.97 -9.56 -1.02
CA THR A 151 13.90 -8.32 -0.24
C THR A 151 12.50 -7.70 -0.29
N TYR A 152 11.82 -7.78 -1.45
CA TYR A 152 10.43 -7.31 -1.53
C TYR A 152 9.52 -8.07 -0.56
N CYS A 153 9.53 -9.39 -0.59
CA CYS A 153 8.72 -10.23 0.29
C CYS A 153 9.04 -9.95 1.76
N ALA A 154 10.32 -9.87 2.11
CA ALA A 154 10.77 -9.50 3.46
C ALA A 154 10.26 -8.12 3.89
N SER A 155 10.27 -7.12 2.99
CA SER A 155 9.72 -5.77 3.28
C SER A 155 8.23 -5.80 3.56
N LYS A 156 7.47 -6.68 2.88
CA LYS A 156 6.03 -6.83 3.08
C LYS A 156 5.69 -7.62 4.36
N ALA A 157 6.50 -8.62 4.70
CA ALA A 157 6.42 -9.32 5.99
C ALA A 157 6.75 -8.38 7.17
N PHE A 158 7.74 -7.50 7.01
CA PHE A 158 8.01 -6.44 7.99
C PHE A 158 6.77 -5.57 8.22
N LEU A 159 6.14 -5.08 7.16
CA LEU A 159 4.95 -4.23 7.28
C LEU A 159 3.80 -4.96 7.96
N HIS A 160 3.55 -6.23 7.60
CA HIS A 160 2.53 -7.04 8.26
C HIS A 160 2.75 -7.08 9.78
N SER A 161 3.93 -7.48 10.22
CA SER A 161 4.29 -7.57 11.65
C SER A 161 4.19 -6.20 12.34
N TRP A 162 4.70 -5.16 11.71
CA TRP A 162 4.69 -3.82 12.26
C TRP A 162 3.27 -3.25 12.41
N LEU A 163 2.38 -3.48 11.43
CA LEU A 163 0.99 -3.05 11.47
C LEU A 163 0.18 -3.74 12.57
N VAL A 164 0.47 -4.99 12.89
CA VAL A 164 -0.12 -5.69 14.04
C VAL A 164 0.22 -4.94 15.33
N SER A 165 1.49 -4.56 15.51
CA SER A 165 1.96 -3.79 16.67
C SER A 165 1.37 -2.38 16.71
N LEU A 166 1.34 -1.68 15.57
CA LEU A 166 0.76 -0.33 15.47
C LEU A 166 -0.73 -0.34 15.84
N ARG A 167 -1.48 -1.31 15.34
CA ARG A 167 -2.91 -1.48 15.66
C ARG A 167 -3.14 -1.64 17.16
N HIS A 168 -2.30 -2.43 17.81
CA HIS A 168 -2.39 -2.61 19.26
C HIS A 168 -2.06 -1.31 20.01
N GLN A 169 -1.03 -0.57 19.59
CA GLN A 169 -0.64 0.70 20.24
C GLN A 169 -1.71 1.79 20.07
N LEU A 170 -2.41 1.83 18.93
CA LEU A 170 -3.41 2.85 18.65
C LEU A 170 -4.85 2.44 19.06
N ARG A 171 -5.07 1.27 19.66
CA ARG A 171 -6.40 0.72 19.97
C ARG A 171 -7.30 1.59 20.84
N THR A 172 -6.73 2.52 21.61
CA THR A 172 -7.47 3.46 22.48
C THR A 172 -7.66 4.83 21.83
N LEU A 173 -7.17 5.02 20.61
CA LEU A 173 -7.27 6.25 19.84
C LEU A 173 -8.31 6.09 18.72
N PRO A 174 -8.90 7.20 18.24
CA PRO A 174 -9.86 7.16 17.16
C PRO A 174 -9.20 6.94 15.78
N VAL A 175 -8.17 6.08 15.71
CA VAL A 175 -7.38 5.78 14.51
C VAL A 175 -7.44 4.28 14.23
N GLU A 176 -8.21 3.91 13.23
CA GLU A 176 -8.26 2.54 12.72
C GLU A 176 -6.99 2.23 11.92
N VAL A 177 -6.42 1.02 12.08
CA VAL A 177 -5.24 0.59 11.33
C VAL A 177 -5.61 -0.61 10.47
N LEU A 178 -5.52 -0.43 9.16
CA LEU A 178 -5.84 -1.43 8.15
C LEU A 178 -4.59 -1.85 7.37
N GLU A 179 -4.55 -3.10 6.97
CA GLU A 179 -3.54 -3.67 6.10
C GLU A 179 -4.21 -4.13 4.79
N LEU A 180 -3.75 -3.59 3.68
CA LEU A 180 -4.15 -4.05 2.35
C LEU A 180 -3.12 -5.06 1.85
N SER A 181 -3.55 -6.31 1.62
CA SER A 181 -2.66 -7.42 1.23
C SER A 181 -3.01 -7.91 -0.19
N PRO A 182 -2.55 -7.23 -1.25
CA PRO A 182 -2.86 -7.61 -2.62
C PRO A 182 -2.29 -8.97 -3.01
N PRO A 183 -3.04 -9.77 -3.82
CA PRO A 183 -2.48 -10.87 -4.60
C PRO A 183 -1.61 -10.36 -5.75
N TYR A 184 -1.27 -11.24 -6.69
CA TYR A 184 -0.69 -10.84 -7.97
C TYR A 184 -1.74 -10.13 -8.82
N VAL A 185 -1.62 -8.81 -8.99
CA VAL A 185 -2.59 -7.94 -9.67
C VAL A 185 -1.98 -7.34 -10.93
N GLN A 186 -2.76 -7.16 -11.99
CA GLN A 186 -2.35 -6.51 -13.24
C GLN A 186 -2.00 -5.03 -12.99
N THR A 187 -0.71 -4.77 -12.76
CA THR A 187 -0.10 -3.46 -12.56
C THR A 187 1.30 -3.43 -13.18
N GLU A 188 1.91 -2.27 -13.24
CA GLU A 188 3.30 -2.11 -13.72
C GLU A 188 4.35 -2.20 -12.59
N LEU A 189 4.03 -2.79 -11.44
CA LEU A 189 4.93 -2.84 -10.28
C LEU A 189 6.28 -3.49 -10.61
N THR A 190 6.26 -4.58 -11.40
CA THR A 190 7.45 -5.28 -11.89
C THR A 190 7.69 -5.08 -13.40
N GLY A 191 6.99 -4.13 -14.01
CA GLY A 191 7.09 -3.80 -15.43
C GLY A 191 5.81 -4.08 -16.22
N THR A 192 5.85 -3.75 -17.52
CA THR A 192 4.70 -3.85 -18.44
C THR A 192 4.20 -5.29 -18.63
N ALA A 193 5.09 -6.28 -18.50
CA ALA A 193 4.73 -7.69 -18.60
C ALA A 193 3.70 -8.10 -17.51
N GLN A 194 3.82 -7.60 -16.28
CA GLN A 194 2.84 -7.87 -15.23
C GLN A 194 1.47 -7.28 -15.55
N ALA A 195 1.42 -6.12 -16.17
CA ALA A 195 0.15 -5.47 -16.52
C ALA A 195 -0.65 -6.26 -17.56
N ALA A 196 0.04 -7.05 -18.39
CA ALA A 196 -0.56 -7.88 -19.44
C ALA A 196 -0.64 -9.37 -19.07
N ASP A 197 -0.16 -9.79 -17.89
CA ASP A 197 -0.12 -11.20 -17.49
C ASP A 197 -1.53 -11.72 -17.20
N PRO A 198 -2.05 -12.72 -17.95
CA PRO A 198 -3.38 -13.28 -17.72
C PRO A 198 -3.51 -14.04 -16.39
N ARG A 199 -2.40 -14.42 -15.75
CA ARG A 199 -2.38 -15.06 -14.42
C ARG A 199 -2.60 -14.06 -13.30
N ALA A 200 -2.34 -12.77 -13.55
CA ALA A 200 -2.58 -11.70 -12.61
C ALA A 200 -4.08 -11.35 -12.55
N MET A 201 -4.57 -11.07 -11.36
CA MET A 201 -5.95 -10.62 -11.18
C MET A 201 -6.15 -9.25 -11.86
N PRO A 202 -7.23 -9.05 -12.65
CA PRO A 202 -7.54 -7.75 -13.22
C PRO A 202 -7.64 -6.67 -12.14
N LEU A 203 -7.00 -5.51 -12.36
CA LEU A 203 -6.96 -4.42 -11.39
C LEU A 203 -8.34 -3.95 -10.96
N GLY A 204 -9.28 -3.81 -11.92
CA GLY A 204 -10.65 -3.39 -11.63
C GLY A 204 -11.39 -4.38 -10.72
N SER A 205 -11.22 -5.68 -10.94
CA SER A 205 -11.82 -6.72 -10.09
C SER A 205 -11.25 -6.65 -8.67
N TYR A 206 -9.92 -6.50 -8.54
CA TYR A 206 -9.27 -6.35 -7.23
C TYR A 206 -9.82 -5.14 -6.45
N ILE A 207 -9.91 -3.98 -7.12
CA ILE A 207 -10.43 -2.76 -6.47
C ILE A 207 -11.89 -2.93 -6.07
N SER A 208 -12.71 -3.57 -6.90
CA SER A 208 -14.12 -3.82 -6.56
C SER A 208 -14.26 -4.67 -5.29
N GLU A 209 -13.45 -5.73 -5.14
CA GLU A 209 -13.46 -6.57 -3.93
C GLU A 209 -12.96 -5.79 -2.70
N VAL A 210 -11.87 -4.99 -2.84
CA VAL A 210 -11.37 -4.15 -1.75
C VAL A 210 -12.42 -3.14 -1.28
N MET A 211 -13.09 -2.48 -2.23
CA MET A 211 -14.13 -1.50 -1.89
C MET A 211 -15.33 -2.17 -1.20
N ALA A 212 -15.73 -3.36 -1.65
CA ALA A 212 -16.78 -4.15 -0.99
C ALA A 212 -16.38 -4.53 0.44
N MET A 213 -15.13 -4.98 0.66
CA MET A 213 -14.63 -5.27 2.01
C MET A 213 -14.69 -4.01 2.90
N LEU A 214 -14.22 -2.88 2.41
CA LEU A 214 -14.25 -1.62 3.17
C LEU A 214 -15.68 -1.19 3.53
N GLU A 215 -16.64 -1.39 2.65
CA GLU A 215 -18.06 -1.10 2.88
C GLU A 215 -18.68 -2.01 3.95
N HIS A 216 -18.35 -3.30 3.94
CA HIS A 216 -18.84 -4.24 4.96
C HIS A 216 -18.27 -3.95 6.36
N GLY A 217 -17.06 -3.34 6.44
CA GLY A 217 -16.52 -2.81 7.70
C GLY A 217 -16.14 -3.84 8.75
N ASN A 218 -16.20 -5.14 8.46
CA ASN A 218 -15.84 -6.19 9.40
C ASN A 218 -14.41 -6.70 9.15
N HIS A 219 -13.44 -6.07 9.79
CA HIS A 219 -12.02 -6.43 9.67
C HIS A 219 -11.43 -6.74 11.06
N PRO A 220 -11.75 -7.89 11.68
CA PRO A 220 -11.41 -8.17 13.08
C PRO A 220 -9.90 -8.14 13.36
N ARG A 221 -9.07 -8.38 12.33
CA ARG A 221 -7.61 -8.24 12.39
C ARG A 221 -7.10 -6.98 11.70
N GLY A 222 -7.98 -6.15 11.13
CA GLY A 222 -7.62 -5.02 10.30
C GLY A 222 -6.98 -5.42 8.96
N GLU A 223 -7.13 -6.67 8.53
CA GLU A 223 -6.58 -7.19 7.28
C GLU A 223 -7.65 -7.13 6.17
N LEU A 224 -7.32 -6.49 5.06
CA LEU A 224 -8.08 -6.50 3.81
C LEU A 224 -7.40 -7.53 2.89
N LEU A 225 -7.79 -8.77 3.04
CA LEU A 225 -7.24 -9.93 2.37
C LEU A 225 -8.35 -10.69 1.65
N LEU A 226 -8.16 -10.92 0.35
CA LEU A 226 -9.15 -11.64 -0.46
C LEU A 226 -9.29 -13.09 -0.01
N GLU A 227 -10.47 -13.67 -0.20
CA GLU A 227 -10.76 -15.06 0.16
C GLU A 227 -9.77 -16.04 -0.48
N ARG A 228 -9.40 -15.81 -1.73
CA ARG A 228 -8.43 -16.62 -2.47
C ARG A 228 -7.02 -16.68 -1.85
N ASP A 229 -6.66 -15.70 -1.01
CA ASP A 229 -5.35 -15.61 -0.35
C ASP A 229 -5.38 -16.08 1.11
N GLN A 230 -6.54 -16.46 1.64
CA GLN A 230 -6.66 -16.96 3.03
C GLN A 230 -5.80 -18.20 3.26
N ALA A 231 -5.75 -19.14 2.32
CA ALA A 231 -4.89 -20.33 2.43
C ALA A 231 -3.41 -19.96 2.57
N ARG A 232 -2.95 -18.91 1.86
CA ARG A 232 -1.57 -18.41 1.97
C ARG A 232 -1.32 -17.76 3.32
N ARG A 233 -2.28 -16.97 3.81
CA ARG A 233 -2.22 -16.30 5.11
C ARG A 233 -2.05 -17.29 6.26
N TRP A 234 -2.67 -18.46 6.17
CA TRP A 234 -2.71 -19.45 7.23
C TRP A 234 -1.83 -20.67 6.97
N ALA A 235 -0.99 -20.64 5.94
CA ALA A 235 -0.20 -21.80 5.51
C ALA A 235 0.68 -22.38 6.62
N GLU A 236 1.31 -21.57 7.46
CA GLU A 236 2.09 -22.05 8.63
C GLU A 236 1.19 -22.74 9.64
N ARG A 237 0.10 -22.09 10.05
CA ARG A 237 -0.85 -22.63 11.02
C ARG A 237 -1.44 -23.96 10.56
N ASP A 238 -1.74 -24.05 9.26
CA ASP A 238 -2.43 -25.21 8.66
C ASP A 238 -1.45 -26.29 8.18
N GLY A 239 -0.14 -26.12 8.42
CA GLY A 239 0.90 -27.10 8.06
C GLY A 239 1.12 -27.26 6.55
N THR A 240 0.71 -26.29 5.74
CA THR A 240 0.79 -26.33 4.27
C THR A 240 1.90 -25.45 3.69
N TYR A 241 2.68 -24.78 4.55
CA TYR A 241 3.66 -23.78 4.15
C TYR A 241 4.68 -24.30 3.14
N ASP A 242 5.35 -25.43 3.41
CA ASP A 242 6.39 -25.98 2.55
C ASP A 242 5.86 -26.36 1.16
N ASN A 243 4.66 -26.95 1.12
CA ASN A 243 4.00 -27.29 -0.14
C ASN A 243 3.66 -26.03 -0.95
N MET A 244 3.16 -25.00 -0.28
CA MET A 244 2.82 -23.73 -0.93
C MET A 244 4.05 -22.97 -1.38
N PHE A 245 5.10 -22.93 -0.55
CA PHE A 245 6.39 -22.35 -0.92
C PHE A 245 6.98 -23.03 -2.15
N ALA A 246 7.01 -24.38 -2.16
CA ALA A 246 7.46 -25.15 -3.32
C ALA A 246 6.61 -24.86 -4.57
N ALA A 247 5.28 -24.72 -4.42
CA ALA A 247 4.39 -24.50 -5.56
C ALA A 247 4.60 -23.13 -6.23
N ILE A 248 4.82 -22.08 -5.45
CA ILE A 248 4.99 -20.71 -5.99
C ILE A 248 6.41 -20.42 -6.47
N ASN A 249 7.39 -21.27 -6.10
CA ASN A 249 8.81 -21.17 -6.47
C ASN A 249 9.26 -22.25 -7.45
N ARG A 250 8.33 -22.99 -8.06
CA ARG A 250 8.68 -23.91 -9.14
C ARG A 250 9.18 -23.12 -10.36
N ALA A 251 10.34 -23.55 -10.87
CA ALA A 251 10.93 -23.01 -12.10
C ALA A 251 10.05 -23.30 -13.32
#